data_352a24b4657f34ffc941980d8684d909
#
_entry.id   352a24b4657f34ffc941980d8684d909
#
_cell.length_a   1.000
_cell.length_b   1.000
_cell.length_c   1.000
_cell.angle_alpha   90.00
_cell.angle_beta   90.00
_cell.angle_gamma   90.00
#
_symmetry.space_group_name_H-M   'P 1'
#
loop_
_entity.id
_entity.type
_entity.pdbx_description
1 polymer ?
#
loop_
_entity_poly.entity_id
_entity_poly.type
_entity_poly.pdbx_seq_one_letter_code
_entity_poly.pdbx_strand_id
1 'polypeptide(L)'
;MDASSRAPLTEREALGLGRLPGADLLAGAVDGHVHACPHINSRSLDVFEAVRQAAHAGLSGLGLMDNFANSAGFAALARRQLGHLGVDVWGGLIMEPPAGGVSADMVRIALAYGYEGEGARFISLPTHHTRHIARLEGRSPAYVEACFEVPERGLPDPLPEIFDLIAASNVVFNTGHVSGDEAVRLVEAAKRAGITRILVPCSHYDENVVQAVTSLGAYAEFSFFFATHATQAGLTHVDTERHTVPPVAAPSMVQLIRAAVDERAVLSSDCGVFLLPPPVEGLREFLLLLETCGIQRAALRRMVADNPRALFRVRTT
;
A
#
# COMPACT_ATOMS: atom_id res chain seq x y z
N MET A 1 51.82 -0.36 -13.96
CA MET A 1 50.42 0.00 -13.78
C MET A 1 49.61 -1.26 -13.96
N ASP A 2 49.21 -1.81 -12.86
CA ASP A 2 48.58 -3.13 -12.77
C ASP A 2 47.16 -3.05 -13.29
N ALA A 3 46.90 -3.68 -14.42
CA ALA A 3 45.51 -3.85 -14.89
C ALA A 3 44.91 -4.96 -14.06
N SER A 4 44.38 -4.57 -12.89
CA SER A 4 43.67 -5.48 -12.02
C SER A 4 42.60 -6.21 -12.86
N SER A 5 42.74 -7.51 -12.98
CA SER A 5 41.79 -8.41 -13.61
C SER A 5 40.46 -8.33 -12.85
N ARG A 6 39.56 -7.45 -13.27
CA ARG A 6 38.17 -7.50 -12.81
C ARG A 6 37.60 -8.85 -13.27
N ALA A 7 36.97 -9.54 -12.31
CA ALA A 7 36.20 -10.73 -12.66
C ALA A 7 35.16 -10.38 -13.76
N PRO A 8 34.85 -11.30 -14.66
CA PRO A 8 33.87 -11.08 -15.70
C PRO A 8 32.53 -10.68 -15.07
N LEU A 9 31.85 -9.70 -15.68
CA LEU A 9 30.55 -9.25 -15.23
C LEU A 9 29.55 -10.41 -15.28
N THR A 10 28.74 -10.55 -14.29
CA THR A 10 27.56 -11.44 -14.35
C THR A 10 26.62 -10.94 -15.45
N GLU A 11 25.76 -11.80 -15.97
CA GLU A 11 24.74 -11.41 -16.97
C GLU A 11 23.89 -10.21 -16.49
N ARG A 12 23.54 -10.20 -15.21
CA ARG A 12 22.81 -9.09 -14.56
C ARG A 12 23.59 -7.77 -14.60
N GLU A 13 24.88 -7.80 -14.32
CA GLU A 13 25.75 -6.63 -14.37
C GLU A 13 25.99 -6.18 -15.82
N ALA A 14 26.09 -7.11 -16.76
CA ALA A 14 26.24 -6.80 -18.19
C ALA A 14 24.99 -6.10 -18.73
N LEU A 15 23.80 -6.45 -18.25
CA LEU A 15 22.53 -5.79 -18.55
C LEU A 15 22.33 -4.47 -17.78
N GLY A 16 23.25 -4.08 -16.91
CA GLY A 16 23.17 -2.86 -16.10
C GLY A 16 22.28 -2.94 -14.86
N LEU A 17 21.54 -4.03 -14.68
CA LEU A 17 20.55 -4.19 -13.61
C LEU A 17 21.16 -4.15 -12.20
N GLY A 18 22.40 -4.63 -12.05
CA GLY A 18 23.14 -4.55 -10.77
C GLY A 18 23.76 -3.18 -10.48
N ARG A 19 23.71 -2.23 -11.43
CA ARG A 19 24.36 -0.92 -11.35
C ARG A 19 23.39 0.25 -11.29
N LEU A 20 22.07 -0.01 -11.38
CA LEU A 20 21.08 1.05 -11.31
C LEU A 20 21.16 1.74 -9.94
N PRO A 21 21.20 3.08 -9.90
CA PRO A 21 21.12 3.81 -8.63
C PRO A 21 19.92 3.36 -7.82
N GLY A 22 20.09 3.14 -6.51
CA GLY A 22 19.00 2.71 -5.62
C GLY A 22 18.63 1.23 -5.67
N ALA A 23 19.19 0.43 -6.59
CA ALA A 23 18.91 -1.00 -6.66
C ALA A 23 19.29 -1.75 -5.37
N ASP A 24 20.30 -1.30 -4.68
CA ASP A 24 20.74 -1.83 -3.39
C ASP A 24 19.72 -1.57 -2.25
N LEU A 25 18.88 -0.54 -2.36
CA LEU A 25 17.81 -0.26 -1.42
C LEU A 25 16.65 -1.27 -1.51
N LEU A 26 16.52 -1.95 -2.65
CA LEU A 26 15.47 -2.95 -2.88
C LEU A 26 15.78 -4.30 -2.21
N ALA A 27 17.03 -4.58 -1.87
CA ALA A 27 17.40 -5.86 -1.25
C ALA A 27 16.72 -6.01 0.12
N GLY A 28 15.83 -7.00 0.25
CA GLY A 28 15.01 -7.23 1.44
C GLY A 28 13.86 -6.23 1.64
N ALA A 29 13.65 -5.32 0.69
CA ALA A 29 12.52 -4.40 0.73
C ALA A 29 11.17 -5.14 0.64
N VAL A 30 10.12 -4.45 1.04
CA VAL A 30 8.73 -4.90 1.01
C VAL A 30 7.91 -3.81 0.34
N ASP A 31 7.26 -4.15 -0.76
CA ASP A 31 6.26 -3.27 -1.36
C ASP A 31 4.86 -3.74 -0.94
N GLY A 32 4.28 -3.05 0.01
CA GLY A 32 2.98 -3.41 0.60
C GLY A 32 1.77 -3.01 -0.25
N HIS A 33 1.97 -2.30 -1.37
CA HIS A 33 0.90 -1.70 -2.15
C HIS A 33 1.20 -1.78 -3.65
N VAL A 34 0.73 -2.85 -4.28
CA VAL A 34 0.94 -3.12 -5.71
C VAL A 34 -0.37 -3.47 -6.38
N HIS A 35 -0.60 -2.89 -7.56
CA HIS A 35 -1.72 -3.22 -8.43
C HIS A 35 -1.24 -4.07 -9.62
N ALA A 36 -1.92 -5.18 -9.90
CA ALA A 36 -1.56 -6.09 -10.98
C ALA A 36 -2.82 -6.68 -11.66
N CYS A 37 -2.68 -7.19 -12.89
CA CYS A 37 -3.72 -7.97 -13.54
C CYS A 37 -3.90 -9.35 -12.85
N PRO A 38 -5.12 -9.91 -12.84
CA PRO A 38 -6.33 -9.45 -13.54
C PRO A 38 -6.96 -8.22 -12.88
N HIS A 39 -7.41 -7.27 -13.69
CA HIS A 39 -8.08 -6.04 -13.25
C HIS A 39 -8.91 -5.45 -14.40
N ILE A 40 -9.94 -4.64 -14.13
CA ILE A 40 -10.74 -4.00 -15.20
C ILE A 40 -9.96 -2.93 -15.97
N ASN A 41 -9.05 -2.22 -15.32
CA ASN A 41 -8.12 -1.30 -15.95
C ASN A 41 -6.85 -2.02 -16.39
N SER A 42 -6.21 -1.54 -17.45
CA SER A 42 -4.91 -2.04 -17.87
C SER A 42 -3.86 -1.86 -16.77
N ARG A 43 -3.06 -2.90 -16.56
CA ARG A 43 -1.92 -2.90 -15.64
C ARG A 43 -0.63 -3.16 -16.41
N SER A 44 0.49 -2.71 -15.86
CA SER A 44 1.80 -2.89 -16.47
C SER A 44 2.28 -4.34 -16.45
N LEU A 45 1.70 -5.18 -15.59
CA LEU A 45 2.07 -6.58 -15.40
C LEU A 45 0.92 -7.38 -14.75
N ASP A 46 1.03 -8.70 -14.78
CA ASP A 46 0.18 -9.59 -14.01
C ASP A 46 0.78 -9.93 -12.63
N VAL A 47 -0.02 -10.61 -11.79
CA VAL A 47 0.39 -11.00 -10.44
C VAL A 47 1.66 -11.86 -10.43
N PHE A 48 1.81 -12.79 -11.38
CA PHE A 48 2.98 -13.66 -11.43
C PHE A 48 4.24 -12.93 -11.90
N GLU A 49 4.08 -12.01 -12.84
CA GLU A 49 5.16 -11.13 -13.30
C GLU A 49 5.63 -10.21 -12.17
N ALA A 50 4.69 -9.65 -11.39
CA ALA A 50 5.01 -8.84 -10.21
C ALA A 50 5.89 -9.60 -9.22
N VAL A 51 5.53 -10.85 -8.91
CA VAL A 51 6.31 -11.71 -7.99
C VAL A 51 7.69 -12.04 -8.55
N ARG A 52 7.79 -12.36 -9.86
CA ARG A 52 9.09 -12.64 -10.48
C ARG A 52 10.01 -11.42 -10.50
N GLN A 53 9.49 -10.25 -10.82
CA GLN A 53 10.26 -9.00 -10.77
C GLN A 53 10.69 -8.66 -9.35
N ALA A 54 9.80 -8.81 -8.36
CA ALA A 54 10.13 -8.61 -6.95
C ALA A 54 11.26 -9.54 -6.49
N ALA A 55 11.17 -10.84 -6.82
CA ALA A 55 12.21 -11.82 -6.52
C ALA A 55 13.55 -11.47 -7.18
N HIS A 56 13.52 -11.10 -8.47
CA HIS A 56 14.72 -10.70 -9.21
C HIS A 56 15.41 -9.48 -8.61
N ALA A 57 14.64 -8.51 -8.13
CA ALA A 57 15.14 -7.31 -7.47
C ALA A 57 15.56 -7.55 -6.01
N GLY A 58 15.26 -8.71 -5.45
CA GLY A 58 15.60 -9.07 -4.07
C GLY A 58 14.62 -8.54 -3.02
N LEU A 59 13.37 -8.21 -3.40
CA LEU A 59 12.33 -7.89 -2.43
C LEU A 59 11.99 -9.14 -1.59
N SER A 60 11.64 -8.91 -0.33
CA SER A 60 11.22 -9.98 0.59
C SER A 60 9.69 -10.12 0.70
N GLY A 61 8.93 -9.12 0.26
CA GLY A 61 7.48 -9.15 0.37
C GLY A 61 6.76 -8.28 -0.65
N LEU A 62 5.55 -8.69 -1.01
CA LEU A 62 4.69 -8.02 -1.99
C LEU A 62 3.23 -8.07 -1.57
N GLY A 63 2.60 -6.90 -1.38
CA GLY A 63 1.18 -6.75 -1.06
C GLY A 63 0.36 -6.39 -2.28
N LEU A 64 -0.60 -7.23 -2.64
CA LEU A 64 -1.49 -7.02 -3.77
C LEU A 64 -2.75 -6.26 -3.33
N MET A 65 -3.04 -5.15 -3.98
CA MET A 65 -4.22 -4.32 -3.76
C MET A 65 -5.18 -4.40 -4.95
N ASP A 66 -6.49 -4.44 -4.68
CA ASP A 66 -7.52 -4.42 -5.71
C ASP A 66 -8.79 -3.76 -5.18
N ASN A 67 -9.33 -2.81 -5.93
CA ASN A 67 -10.53 -2.06 -5.56
C ASN A 67 -11.83 -2.78 -5.98
N PHE A 68 -11.74 -3.82 -6.81
CA PHE A 68 -12.89 -4.52 -7.40
C PHE A 68 -13.05 -5.95 -6.89
N ALA A 69 -12.00 -6.50 -6.26
CA ALA A 69 -11.99 -7.87 -5.81
C ALA A 69 -11.20 -8.08 -4.51
N ASN A 70 -11.45 -9.19 -3.85
CA ASN A 70 -10.61 -9.68 -2.77
C ASN A 70 -9.30 -10.24 -3.35
N SER A 71 -8.21 -9.51 -3.23
CA SER A 71 -6.89 -9.88 -3.75
C SER A 71 -6.20 -11.04 -2.99
N ALA A 72 -6.75 -11.48 -1.86
CA ALA A 72 -6.21 -12.62 -1.12
C ALA A 72 -6.17 -13.91 -1.96
N GLY A 73 -7.15 -14.11 -2.84
CA GLY A 73 -7.17 -15.25 -3.77
C GLY A 73 -6.03 -15.23 -4.78
N PHE A 74 -5.73 -14.07 -5.36
CA PHE A 74 -4.61 -13.89 -6.29
C PHE A 74 -3.27 -14.14 -5.59
N ALA A 75 -3.13 -13.61 -4.38
CA ALA A 75 -1.95 -13.84 -3.55
C ALA A 75 -1.78 -15.32 -3.19
N ALA A 76 -2.85 -16.02 -2.87
CA ALA A 76 -2.82 -17.45 -2.57
C ALA A 76 -2.35 -18.28 -3.78
N LEU A 77 -2.85 -17.95 -4.98
CA LEU A 77 -2.40 -18.57 -6.23
C LEU A 77 -0.92 -18.28 -6.50
N ALA A 78 -0.49 -17.03 -6.33
CA ALA A 78 0.90 -16.64 -6.53
C ALA A 78 1.84 -17.38 -5.57
N ARG A 79 1.50 -17.46 -4.27
CA ARG A 79 2.28 -18.24 -3.30
C ARG A 79 2.39 -19.72 -3.68
N ARG A 80 1.29 -20.32 -4.12
CA ARG A 80 1.29 -21.73 -4.52
C ARG A 80 2.17 -22.01 -5.73
N GLN A 81 2.23 -21.09 -6.69
CA GLN A 81 2.98 -21.26 -7.94
C GLN A 81 4.44 -20.80 -7.81
N LEU A 82 4.68 -19.71 -7.10
CA LEU A 82 5.95 -18.99 -7.08
C LEU A 82 6.58 -18.85 -5.69
N GLY A 83 6.04 -19.53 -4.66
CA GLY A 83 6.56 -19.44 -3.29
C GLY A 83 8.03 -19.85 -3.16
N HIS A 84 8.52 -20.71 -4.08
CA HIS A 84 9.92 -21.12 -4.16
C HIS A 84 10.88 -19.96 -4.51
N LEU A 85 10.37 -18.82 -4.98
CA LEU A 85 11.19 -17.63 -5.27
C LEU A 85 11.51 -16.80 -4.02
N GLY A 86 10.97 -17.15 -2.86
CA GLY A 86 11.33 -16.52 -1.59
C GLY A 86 10.69 -15.14 -1.34
N VAL A 87 9.70 -14.72 -2.14
CA VAL A 87 8.91 -13.50 -1.89
C VAL A 87 7.64 -13.88 -1.15
N ASP A 88 7.42 -13.30 0.01
CA ASP A 88 6.15 -13.46 0.72
C ASP A 88 5.07 -12.56 0.06
N VAL A 89 4.03 -13.19 -0.48
CA VAL A 89 2.96 -12.48 -1.21
C VAL A 89 1.67 -12.53 -0.41
N TRP A 90 1.00 -11.42 -0.26
CA TRP A 90 -0.30 -11.34 0.40
C TRP A 90 -1.26 -10.42 -0.35
N GLY A 91 -2.53 -10.56 -0.03
CA GLY A 91 -3.60 -9.70 -0.48
C GLY A 91 -4.57 -9.43 0.66
N GLY A 92 -5.65 -8.75 0.34
CA GLY A 92 -6.70 -8.41 1.28
C GLY A 92 -7.94 -7.87 0.60
N LEU A 93 -8.76 -7.21 1.37
CA LEU A 93 -10.02 -6.63 0.91
C LEU A 93 -9.97 -5.11 1.11
N ILE A 94 -10.20 -4.37 0.03
CA ILE A 94 -10.59 -2.97 0.07
C ILE A 94 -12.12 -2.94 -0.05
N MET A 95 -12.80 -2.37 0.95
CA MET A 95 -14.26 -2.42 1.06
C MET A 95 -14.94 -1.38 0.15
N GLU A 96 -14.54 -1.35 -1.12
CA GLU A 96 -15.22 -0.57 -2.15
C GLU A 96 -16.56 -1.18 -2.53
N PRO A 97 -17.55 -0.39 -3.01
CA PRO A 97 -18.84 -0.93 -3.43
C PRO A 97 -18.75 -2.10 -4.43
N PRO A 98 -17.88 -2.07 -5.47
CA PRO A 98 -17.72 -3.21 -6.38
C PRO A 98 -17.21 -4.48 -5.71
N ALA A 99 -16.45 -4.35 -4.62
CA ALA A 99 -15.92 -5.47 -3.84
C ALA A 99 -16.86 -5.92 -2.70
N GLY A 100 -18.10 -5.40 -2.67
CA GLY A 100 -19.13 -5.74 -1.69
C GLY A 100 -19.36 -4.69 -0.60
N GLY A 101 -18.64 -3.56 -0.65
CA GLY A 101 -18.79 -2.44 0.29
C GLY A 101 -18.34 -2.75 1.72
N VAL A 102 -18.68 -1.87 2.65
CA VAL A 102 -18.38 -2.02 4.08
C VAL A 102 -19.32 -3.07 4.68
N SER A 103 -18.85 -4.31 4.77
CA SER A 103 -19.66 -5.47 5.15
C SER A 103 -18.85 -6.47 6.00
N ALA A 104 -19.39 -6.83 7.17
CA ALA A 104 -18.78 -7.82 8.05
C ALA A 104 -18.73 -9.21 7.39
N ASP A 105 -19.73 -9.58 6.58
CA ASP A 105 -19.73 -10.85 5.86
C ASP A 105 -18.62 -10.92 4.80
N MET A 106 -18.40 -9.83 4.06
CA MET A 106 -17.28 -9.74 3.11
C MET A 106 -15.93 -9.85 3.82
N VAL A 107 -15.79 -9.26 5.01
CA VAL A 107 -14.58 -9.39 5.83
C VAL A 107 -14.38 -10.85 6.28
N ARG A 108 -15.43 -11.55 6.76
CA ARG A 108 -15.33 -12.98 7.10
C ARG A 108 -14.88 -13.82 5.91
N ILE A 109 -15.48 -13.57 4.75
CA ILE A 109 -15.09 -14.26 3.51
C ILE A 109 -13.63 -13.97 3.18
N ALA A 110 -13.22 -12.69 3.21
CA ALA A 110 -11.85 -12.30 2.86
C ALA A 110 -10.80 -12.95 3.79
N LEU A 111 -11.08 -12.99 5.09
CA LEU A 111 -10.19 -13.59 6.08
C LEU A 111 -10.00 -15.10 5.90
N ALA A 112 -10.97 -15.78 5.28
CA ALA A 112 -10.92 -17.23 5.02
C ALA A 112 -10.53 -17.56 3.55
N TYR A 113 -10.46 -16.58 2.66
CA TYR A 113 -10.37 -16.79 1.22
C TYR A 113 -8.94 -17.09 0.76
N GLY A 114 -8.62 -18.38 0.65
CA GLY A 114 -7.31 -18.83 0.21
C GLY A 114 -7.18 -20.35 0.34
N TYR A 115 -5.96 -20.82 0.45
CA TYR A 115 -5.68 -22.23 0.77
C TYR A 115 -5.48 -22.36 2.29
N GLU A 116 -6.14 -23.38 2.89
CA GLU A 116 -5.92 -23.75 4.30
C GLU A 116 -6.17 -22.60 5.31
N GLY A 117 -7.11 -21.69 5.00
CA GLY A 117 -7.45 -20.56 5.86
C GLY A 117 -6.47 -19.38 5.82
N GLU A 118 -5.53 -19.38 4.91
CA GLU A 118 -4.63 -18.24 4.68
C GLU A 118 -5.28 -17.18 3.80
N GLY A 119 -6.23 -16.43 4.34
CA GLY A 119 -6.95 -15.38 3.65
C GLY A 119 -6.24 -14.02 3.65
N ALA A 120 -7.04 -12.97 3.75
CA ALA A 120 -6.58 -11.59 3.73
C ALA A 120 -5.60 -11.28 4.88
N ARG A 121 -4.53 -10.54 4.59
CA ARG A 121 -3.62 -9.96 5.59
C ARG A 121 -3.91 -8.50 5.90
N PHE A 122 -4.76 -7.86 5.14
CA PHE A 122 -5.28 -6.54 5.45
C PHE A 122 -6.76 -6.46 5.12
N ILE A 123 -7.45 -5.60 5.85
CA ILE A 123 -8.80 -5.13 5.56
C ILE A 123 -8.75 -3.62 5.54
N SER A 124 -9.18 -3.03 4.43
CA SER A 124 -9.18 -1.59 4.20
C SER A 124 -10.61 -1.05 4.10
N LEU A 125 -10.85 0.09 4.70
CA LEU A 125 -12.00 0.92 4.35
C LEU A 125 -11.88 1.40 2.89
N PRO A 126 -12.97 1.96 2.31
CA PRO A 126 -12.93 2.45 0.93
C PRO A 126 -11.81 3.47 0.70
N THR A 127 -11.24 3.45 -0.51
CA THR A 127 -10.18 4.37 -0.93
C THR A 127 -10.70 5.44 -1.92
N HIS A 128 -11.73 5.12 -2.69
CA HIS A 128 -12.36 6.06 -3.64
C HIS A 128 -13.77 6.45 -3.24
N HIS A 129 -14.57 5.51 -2.75
CA HIS A 129 -15.96 5.78 -2.36
C HIS A 129 -16.04 6.30 -0.90
N THR A 130 -15.28 7.38 -0.62
CA THR A 130 -15.35 8.14 0.64
C THR A 130 -15.80 9.57 0.38
N ARG A 131 -16.50 10.19 1.33
CA ARG A 131 -16.90 11.60 1.20
C ARG A 131 -15.71 12.53 1.05
N HIS A 132 -14.58 12.19 1.66
CA HIS A 132 -13.35 12.97 1.55
C HIS A 132 -12.86 13.01 0.12
N ILE A 133 -12.64 11.85 -0.52
CA ILE A 133 -12.17 11.77 -1.91
C ILE A 133 -13.21 12.34 -2.87
N ALA A 134 -14.48 12.02 -2.69
CA ALA A 134 -15.54 12.56 -3.55
C ALA A 134 -15.58 14.09 -3.56
N ARG A 135 -15.31 14.74 -2.41
CA ARG A 135 -15.18 16.21 -2.34
C ARG A 135 -13.93 16.72 -3.04
N LEU A 136 -12.77 16.06 -2.85
CA LEU A 136 -11.52 16.41 -3.55
C LEU A 136 -11.65 16.32 -5.07
N GLU A 137 -12.41 15.35 -5.57
CA GLU A 137 -12.70 15.16 -6.99
C GLU A 137 -13.79 16.10 -7.54
N GLY A 138 -14.43 16.89 -6.69
CA GLY A 138 -15.51 17.79 -7.09
C GLY A 138 -16.78 17.07 -7.54
N ARG A 139 -17.09 15.88 -6.98
CA ARG A 139 -18.28 15.09 -7.29
C ARG A 139 -19.56 15.82 -6.90
N SER A 140 -20.68 15.42 -7.49
CA SER A 140 -21.98 15.99 -7.18
C SER A 140 -22.34 15.78 -5.69
N PRO A 141 -23.13 16.69 -5.08
CA PRO A 141 -23.55 16.54 -3.68
C PRO A 141 -24.24 15.19 -3.38
N ALA A 142 -25.06 14.70 -4.32
CA ALA A 142 -25.74 13.42 -4.17
C ALA A 142 -24.75 12.23 -4.17
N TYR A 143 -23.70 12.28 -5.00
CA TYR A 143 -22.65 11.28 -4.97
C TYR A 143 -21.86 11.32 -3.66
N VAL A 144 -21.46 12.51 -3.21
CA VAL A 144 -20.77 12.69 -1.93
C VAL A 144 -21.58 12.14 -0.75
N GLU A 145 -22.89 12.39 -0.74
CA GLU A 145 -23.76 11.91 0.33
C GLU A 145 -23.90 10.40 0.37
N ALA A 146 -23.82 9.73 -0.80
CA ALA A 146 -23.85 8.28 -0.90
C ALA A 146 -22.54 7.59 -0.48
N CYS A 147 -21.44 8.34 -0.39
CA CYS A 147 -20.13 7.80 -0.05
C CYS A 147 -19.98 7.55 1.46
N PHE A 148 -19.06 6.64 1.77
CA PHE A 148 -18.69 6.29 3.14
C PHE A 148 -18.17 7.52 3.93
N GLU A 149 -18.58 7.62 5.17
CA GLU A 149 -18.15 8.64 6.14
C GLU A 149 -18.07 8.05 7.55
N VAL A 150 -17.13 8.54 8.33
CA VAL A 150 -17.04 8.24 9.75
C VAL A 150 -17.65 9.40 10.55
N PRO A 151 -18.75 9.20 11.29
CA PRO A 151 -19.38 10.25 12.05
C PRO A 151 -18.46 10.82 13.14
N GLU A 152 -18.76 12.03 13.62
CA GLU A 152 -17.98 12.67 14.69
C GLU A 152 -17.99 11.86 16.00
N ARG A 153 -19.03 11.11 16.25
CA ARG A 153 -19.19 10.28 17.45
C ARG A 153 -19.59 8.86 17.10
N GLY A 154 -18.90 7.91 17.71
CA GLY A 154 -19.13 6.49 17.50
C GLY A 154 -18.56 5.96 16.18
N LEU A 155 -18.86 4.70 15.92
CA LEU A 155 -18.56 4.05 14.66
C LEU A 155 -19.88 3.70 13.98
N PRO A 156 -20.01 3.88 12.66
CA PRO A 156 -21.20 3.44 11.95
C PRO A 156 -21.22 1.90 11.87
N ASP A 157 -22.41 1.31 11.89
CA ASP A 157 -22.56 -0.11 11.59
C ASP A 157 -22.10 -0.40 10.13
N PRO A 158 -21.43 -1.52 9.88
CA PRO A 158 -21.05 -2.61 10.80
C PRO A 158 -19.60 -2.51 11.32
N LEU A 159 -18.98 -1.33 11.41
CA LEU A 159 -17.57 -1.19 11.79
C LEU A 159 -17.20 -1.82 13.16
N PRO A 160 -18.02 -1.76 14.21
CA PRO A 160 -17.68 -2.42 15.47
C PRO A 160 -17.41 -3.91 15.29
N GLU A 161 -18.30 -4.61 14.57
CA GLU A 161 -18.15 -6.03 14.27
C GLU A 161 -16.93 -6.32 13.35
N ILE A 162 -16.68 -5.46 12.37
CA ILE A 162 -15.49 -5.56 11.50
C ILE A 162 -14.22 -5.41 12.33
N PHE A 163 -14.18 -4.51 13.29
CA PHE A 163 -13.02 -4.32 14.17
C PHE A 163 -12.76 -5.55 15.04
N ASP A 164 -13.81 -6.18 15.57
CA ASP A 164 -13.68 -7.42 16.31
C ASP A 164 -13.08 -8.55 15.45
N LEU A 165 -13.52 -8.67 14.19
CA LEU A 165 -12.99 -9.65 13.24
C LEU A 165 -11.51 -9.39 12.91
N ILE A 166 -11.14 -8.12 12.67
CA ILE A 166 -9.75 -7.72 12.39
C ILE A 166 -8.85 -7.98 13.60
N ALA A 167 -9.29 -7.62 14.81
CA ALA A 167 -8.55 -7.84 16.04
C ALA A 167 -8.33 -9.33 16.30
N ALA A 168 -9.38 -10.15 16.19
CA ALA A 168 -9.32 -11.59 16.36
C ALA A 168 -8.37 -12.28 15.36
N SER A 169 -8.35 -11.80 14.11
CA SER A 169 -7.50 -12.35 13.05
C SER A 169 -6.08 -11.79 13.04
N ASN A 170 -5.83 -10.72 13.80
CA ASN A 170 -4.54 -10.01 13.88
C ASN A 170 -3.98 -9.63 12.49
N VAL A 171 -4.86 -9.16 11.60
CA VAL A 171 -4.52 -8.62 10.29
C VAL A 171 -4.38 -7.11 10.33
N VAL A 172 -3.86 -6.50 9.27
CA VAL A 172 -3.74 -5.05 9.18
C VAL A 172 -5.10 -4.41 8.94
N PHE A 173 -5.45 -3.42 9.74
CA PHE A 173 -6.52 -2.48 9.46
C PHE A 173 -5.94 -1.29 8.68
N ASN A 174 -6.47 -1.01 7.49
CA ASN A 174 -6.15 0.17 6.70
C ASN A 174 -7.35 1.12 6.73
N THR A 175 -7.12 2.38 7.10
CA THR A 175 -8.19 3.39 7.24
C THR A 175 -8.81 3.80 5.91
N GLY A 176 -8.26 3.39 4.78
CA GLY A 176 -8.68 3.90 3.47
C GLY A 176 -8.40 5.40 3.33
N HIS A 177 -9.03 6.03 2.34
CA HIS A 177 -8.81 7.45 2.08
C HIS A 177 -9.96 8.31 2.67
N VAL A 178 -10.07 8.31 3.98
CA VAL A 178 -10.97 9.18 4.73
C VAL A 178 -10.31 10.55 4.98
N SER A 179 -11.00 11.51 5.59
CA SER A 179 -10.38 12.77 6.02
C SER A 179 -9.39 12.55 7.19
N GLY A 180 -8.50 13.52 7.41
CA GLY A 180 -7.51 13.42 8.49
C GLY A 180 -8.14 13.23 9.87
N ASP A 181 -9.20 13.98 10.17
CA ASP A 181 -9.93 13.87 11.43
C ASP A 181 -10.63 12.51 11.58
N GLU A 182 -11.18 11.97 10.49
CA GLU A 182 -11.74 10.62 10.47
C GLU A 182 -10.66 9.57 10.70
N ALA A 183 -9.49 9.71 10.09
CA ALA A 183 -8.37 8.80 10.27
C ALA A 183 -7.92 8.74 11.73
N VAL A 184 -7.78 9.87 12.40
CA VAL A 184 -7.44 9.93 13.83
C VAL A 184 -8.49 9.20 14.67
N ARG A 185 -9.80 9.49 14.46
CA ARG A 185 -10.89 8.83 15.18
C ARG A 185 -10.90 7.30 14.95
N LEU A 186 -10.65 6.87 13.71
CA LEU A 186 -10.57 5.45 13.35
C LEU A 186 -9.39 4.75 14.04
N VAL A 187 -8.21 5.39 14.05
CA VAL A 187 -7.04 4.83 14.75
C VAL A 187 -7.31 4.68 16.23
N GLU A 188 -7.89 5.69 16.89
CA GLU A 188 -8.28 5.61 18.30
C GLU A 188 -9.29 4.49 18.56
N ALA A 189 -10.32 4.38 17.71
CA ALA A 189 -11.34 3.35 17.85
C ALA A 189 -10.76 1.94 17.62
N ALA A 190 -9.92 1.76 16.59
CA ALA A 190 -9.24 0.51 16.30
C ALA A 190 -8.34 0.07 17.47
N LYS A 191 -7.60 1.00 18.07
CA LYS A 191 -6.80 0.75 19.27
C LYS A 191 -7.65 0.29 20.44
N ARG A 192 -8.80 0.95 20.67
CA ARG A 192 -9.75 0.53 21.74
C ARG A 192 -10.31 -0.86 21.51
N ALA A 193 -10.52 -1.25 20.26
CA ALA A 193 -10.93 -2.61 19.86
C ALA A 193 -9.82 -3.66 19.91
N GLY A 194 -8.59 -3.28 20.30
CA GLY A 194 -7.46 -4.19 20.40
C GLY A 194 -6.71 -4.44 19.09
N ILE A 195 -6.98 -3.67 18.03
CA ILE A 195 -6.24 -3.77 16.77
C ILE A 195 -4.84 -3.16 16.97
N THR A 196 -3.82 -3.95 16.70
CA THR A 196 -2.41 -3.56 16.92
C THR A 196 -1.68 -3.18 15.63
N ARG A 197 -2.23 -3.53 14.47
CA ARG A 197 -1.66 -3.32 13.14
C ARG A 197 -2.54 -2.37 12.35
N ILE A 198 -2.16 -1.11 12.31
CA ILE A 198 -2.96 -0.05 11.69
C ILE A 198 -2.09 0.66 10.66
N LEU A 199 -2.58 0.78 9.43
CA LEU A 199 -1.99 1.50 8.32
C LEU A 199 -2.90 2.68 7.97
N VAL A 200 -2.30 3.85 7.79
CA VAL A 200 -3.00 5.07 7.40
C VAL A 200 -2.35 5.63 6.15
N PRO A 201 -3.03 5.68 5.00
CA PRO A 201 -2.54 6.37 3.81
C PRO A 201 -2.44 7.88 4.05
N CYS A 202 -1.22 8.41 4.12
CA CYS A 202 -0.98 9.78 4.60
C CYS A 202 -0.52 10.77 3.53
N SER A 203 -0.45 10.36 2.26
CA SER A 203 0.13 11.20 1.20
C SER A 203 -0.57 12.56 1.00
N HIS A 204 -1.84 12.68 1.37
CA HIS A 204 -2.64 13.91 1.22
C HIS A 204 -3.06 14.56 2.55
N TYR A 205 -2.50 14.16 3.67
CA TYR A 205 -2.78 14.77 4.96
C TYR A 205 -1.81 15.94 5.25
N ASP A 206 -2.06 16.66 6.32
CA ASP A 206 -1.10 17.59 6.88
C ASP A 206 -0.19 16.92 7.94
N GLU A 207 0.86 17.63 8.33
CA GLU A 207 1.85 17.13 9.28
C GLU A 207 1.25 16.80 10.66
N ASN A 208 0.22 17.55 11.10
CA ASN A 208 -0.42 17.33 12.40
C ASN A 208 -1.18 16.01 12.42
N VAL A 209 -1.88 15.67 11.33
CA VAL A 209 -2.58 14.39 11.20
C VAL A 209 -1.58 13.24 11.18
N VAL A 210 -0.50 13.35 10.39
CA VAL A 210 0.56 12.33 10.34
C VAL A 210 1.15 12.11 11.74
N GLN A 211 1.47 13.17 12.45
CA GLN A 211 1.99 13.10 13.81
C GLN A 211 0.97 12.46 14.77
N ALA A 212 -0.29 12.85 14.68
CA ALA A 212 -1.34 12.32 15.54
C ALA A 212 -1.52 10.80 15.37
N VAL A 213 -1.70 10.31 14.13
CA VAL A 213 -1.91 8.88 13.89
C VAL A 213 -0.70 8.03 14.25
N THR A 214 0.52 8.53 13.97
CA THR A 214 1.76 7.81 14.33
C THR A 214 2.04 7.81 15.82
N SER A 215 1.73 8.89 16.53
CA SER A 215 1.80 8.94 18.00
C SER A 215 0.84 7.95 18.67
N LEU A 216 -0.29 7.66 18.05
CA LEU A 216 -1.21 6.60 18.47
C LEU A 216 -0.69 5.19 18.14
N GLY A 217 0.43 5.06 17.43
CA GLY A 217 1.10 3.82 17.09
C GLY A 217 0.66 3.20 15.77
N ALA A 218 -0.09 3.91 14.93
CA ALA A 218 -0.35 3.52 13.54
C ALA A 218 0.90 3.74 12.66
N TYR A 219 0.96 3.07 11.52
CA TYR A 219 1.94 3.34 10.48
C TYR A 219 1.35 4.30 9.44
N ALA A 220 2.12 5.31 9.06
CA ALA A 220 1.79 6.25 7.99
C ALA A 220 2.36 5.75 6.67
N GLU A 221 1.53 5.51 5.67
CA GLU A 221 1.95 5.10 4.33
C GLU A 221 2.12 6.31 3.42
N PHE A 222 3.22 6.30 2.68
CA PHE A 222 3.51 7.25 1.61
C PHE A 222 3.87 6.47 0.35
N SER A 223 3.23 6.80 -0.78
CA SER A 223 3.41 6.05 -2.01
C SER A 223 3.87 6.89 -3.19
N PHE A 224 4.62 6.24 -4.09
CA PHE A 224 5.18 6.88 -5.28
C PHE A 224 4.10 7.41 -6.21
N PHE A 225 2.99 6.68 -6.36
CA PHE A 225 1.86 7.10 -7.20
C PHE A 225 1.47 8.55 -6.94
N PHE A 226 1.32 8.95 -5.68
CA PHE A 226 0.94 10.30 -5.30
C PHE A 226 2.04 11.34 -5.50
N ALA A 227 3.28 10.95 -5.64
CA ALA A 227 4.37 11.85 -6.02
C ALA A 227 4.45 12.10 -7.54
N THR A 228 3.54 11.53 -8.32
CA THR A 228 3.53 11.60 -9.79
C THR A 228 2.26 12.28 -10.31
N HIS A 229 2.30 12.75 -11.57
CA HIS A 229 1.13 13.28 -12.26
C HIS A 229 0.18 12.18 -12.81
N ALA A 230 0.50 10.89 -12.62
CA ALA A 230 -0.40 9.80 -12.97
C ALA A 230 -1.76 9.89 -12.25
N THR A 231 -1.78 10.48 -11.04
CA THR A 231 -2.99 10.78 -10.27
C THR A 231 -3.99 11.64 -11.04
N GLN A 232 -3.56 12.39 -12.04
CA GLN A 232 -4.39 13.29 -12.83
C GLN A 232 -4.83 12.69 -14.18
N ALA A 233 -4.40 11.48 -14.48
CA ALA A 233 -4.77 10.82 -15.75
C ALA A 233 -6.24 10.41 -15.81
N GLY A 234 -6.92 10.36 -14.68
CA GLY A 234 -8.35 10.07 -14.61
C GLY A 234 -8.65 8.59 -14.92
N LEU A 235 -8.29 7.71 -14.03
CA LEU A 235 -8.61 6.29 -14.12
C LEU A 235 -9.97 6.00 -13.48
N THR A 236 -10.66 4.98 -13.98
CA THR A 236 -11.84 4.44 -13.31
C THR A 236 -11.41 3.48 -12.19
N HIS A 237 -11.99 3.60 -11.01
CA HIS A 237 -11.63 2.79 -9.85
C HIS A 237 -12.81 2.05 -9.23
N VAL A 238 -13.97 2.69 -9.12
CA VAL A 238 -15.15 2.13 -8.44
C VAL A 238 -16.44 2.28 -9.22
N ASP A 239 -16.39 3.06 -10.28
CA ASP A 239 -17.50 3.33 -11.20
C ASP A 239 -16.98 3.59 -12.62
N THR A 240 -17.83 4.07 -13.52
CA THR A 240 -17.47 4.39 -14.91
C THR A 240 -16.88 5.79 -15.08
N GLU A 241 -16.79 6.57 -14.00
CA GLU A 241 -16.27 7.92 -14.05
C GLU A 241 -14.75 7.94 -13.78
N ARG A 242 -14.11 9.00 -14.21
CA ARG A 242 -12.68 9.21 -14.01
C ARG A 242 -12.42 9.83 -12.65
N HIS A 243 -11.51 9.25 -11.90
CA HIS A 243 -11.08 9.74 -10.59
C HIS A 243 -9.72 10.43 -10.72
N THR A 244 -9.62 11.61 -10.16
CA THR A 244 -8.38 12.40 -10.17
C THR A 244 -8.15 13.04 -8.81
N VAL A 245 -6.92 12.98 -8.33
CA VAL A 245 -6.49 13.67 -7.12
C VAL A 245 -5.23 14.49 -7.40
N PRO A 246 -4.97 15.59 -6.71
CA PRO A 246 -3.75 16.37 -6.90
C PRO A 246 -2.49 15.56 -6.59
N PRO A 247 -1.40 15.70 -7.36
CA PRO A 247 -0.12 15.12 -6.98
C PRO A 247 0.48 15.86 -5.79
N VAL A 248 1.30 15.16 -5.00
CA VAL A 248 2.04 15.72 -3.88
C VAL A 248 3.49 15.95 -4.29
N ALA A 249 3.98 17.19 -4.22
CA ALA A 249 5.36 17.49 -4.56
C ALA A 249 6.34 16.73 -3.64
N ALA A 250 7.44 16.25 -4.19
CA ALA A 250 8.42 15.47 -3.43
C ALA A 250 8.94 16.17 -2.16
N PRO A 251 9.24 17.49 -2.16
CA PRO A 251 9.60 18.19 -0.92
C PRO A 251 8.49 18.15 0.15
N SER A 252 7.22 18.29 -0.24
CA SER A 252 6.08 18.21 0.68
C SER A 252 5.92 16.79 1.23
N MET A 253 6.09 15.77 0.37
CA MET A 253 6.10 14.37 0.80
C MET A 253 7.18 14.12 1.85
N VAL A 254 8.38 14.67 1.67
CA VAL A 254 9.48 14.57 2.64
C VAL A 254 9.12 15.24 3.97
N GLN A 255 8.41 16.36 3.95
CA GLN A 255 7.93 17.02 5.19
C GLN A 255 6.95 16.12 5.94
N LEU A 256 5.99 15.53 5.22
CA LEU A 256 5.05 14.57 5.82
C LEU A 256 5.75 13.34 6.38
N ILE A 257 6.71 12.76 5.66
CA ILE A 257 7.50 11.62 6.14
C ILE A 257 8.24 11.98 7.44
N ARG A 258 8.81 13.19 7.53
CA ARG A 258 9.52 13.66 8.71
C ARG A 258 8.59 13.95 9.90
N ALA A 259 7.33 14.26 9.64
CA ALA A 259 6.32 14.44 10.69
C ALA A 259 5.88 13.11 11.32
N ALA A 260 6.06 11.98 10.62
CA ALA A 260 5.82 10.67 11.19
C ALA A 260 6.75 10.43 12.37
N VAL A 261 6.17 10.21 13.54
CA VAL A 261 6.94 9.89 14.75
C VAL A 261 7.71 8.60 14.50
N ASP A 262 8.97 8.60 14.93
CA ASP A 262 10.00 7.60 14.71
C ASP A 262 9.49 6.23 14.24
N GLU A 263 10.15 5.70 13.20
CA GLU A 263 9.95 4.31 12.77
C GLU A 263 8.51 3.93 12.34
N ARG A 264 7.59 4.91 12.20
CA ARG A 264 6.19 4.65 11.85
C ARG A 264 5.81 5.02 10.42
N ALA A 265 6.77 5.39 9.56
CA ALA A 265 6.53 5.57 8.14
C ALA A 265 6.75 4.27 7.36
N VAL A 266 5.91 4.01 6.37
CA VAL A 266 6.01 2.91 5.40
C VAL A 266 6.03 3.51 4.01
N LEU A 267 6.94 3.06 3.16
CA LEU A 267 7.03 3.45 1.76
C LEU A 267 6.53 2.32 0.86
N SER A 268 5.72 2.65 -0.13
CA SER A 268 5.18 1.73 -1.13
C SER A 268 5.24 2.33 -2.53
N SER A 269 5.12 1.52 -3.55
CA SER A 269 5.06 2.03 -4.91
C SER A 269 3.67 2.54 -5.29
N ASP A 270 2.64 1.83 -4.90
CA ASP A 270 1.27 2.03 -5.42
C ASP A 270 1.26 2.04 -6.95
N CYS A 271 2.13 1.23 -7.53
CA CYS A 271 2.34 1.07 -8.96
C CYS A 271 1.64 -0.16 -9.50
N GLY A 272 1.67 -0.28 -10.83
CA GLY A 272 1.01 -1.33 -11.59
C GLY A 272 0.01 -0.75 -12.59
N VAL A 273 -0.39 0.50 -12.42
CA VAL A 273 -1.15 1.24 -13.42
C VAL A 273 -0.29 1.44 -14.66
N PHE A 274 -0.83 1.22 -15.86
CA PHE A 274 -0.08 1.25 -17.12
C PHE A 274 0.63 2.60 -17.42
N LEU A 275 0.26 3.66 -16.71
CA LEU A 275 0.88 5.00 -16.82
C LEU A 275 2.16 5.16 -15.99
N LEU A 276 2.42 4.22 -15.10
CA LEU A 276 3.57 4.22 -14.22
C LEU A 276 4.55 3.10 -14.60
N PRO A 277 5.82 3.20 -14.18
CA PRO A 277 6.73 2.08 -14.29
C PRO A 277 6.19 0.85 -13.52
N PRO A 278 6.68 -0.35 -13.84
CA PRO A 278 6.37 -1.54 -13.04
C PRO A 278 6.70 -1.31 -11.56
N PRO A 279 6.00 -1.99 -10.61
CA PRO A 279 6.11 -1.71 -9.18
C PRO A 279 7.54 -1.66 -8.62
N VAL A 280 8.37 -2.61 -8.99
CA VAL A 280 9.78 -2.66 -8.53
C VAL A 280 10.55 -1.40 -8.94
N GLU A 281 10.35 -0.96 -10.18
CA GLU A 281 10.99 0.24 -10.71
C GLU A 281 10.42 1.50 -10.09
N GLY A 282 9.10 1.56 -9.92
CA GLY A 282 8.45 2.67 -9.22
C GLY A 282 8.92 2.81 -7.77
N LEU A 283 9.05 1.71 -7.05
CA LEU A 283 9.61 1.73 -5.70
C LEU A 283 11.06 2.22 -5.69
N ARG A 284 11.90 1.72 -6.61
CA ARG A 284 13.31 2.16 -6.74
C ARG A 284 13.40 3.66 -7.01
N GLU A 285 12.63 4.17 -7.96
CA GLU A 285 12.58 5.59 -8.30
C GLU A 285 12.12 6.43 -7.12
N PHE A 286 11.11 5.98 -6.38
CA PHE A 286 10.61 6.69 -5.20
C PHE A 286 11.70 6.80 -4.12
N LEU A 287 12.41 5.71 -3.84
CA LEU A 287 13.49 5.72 -2.86
C LEU A 287 14.62 6.69 -3.27
N LEU A 288 14.98 6.72 -4.56
CA LEU A 288 15.96 7.67 -5.08
C LEU A 288 15.48 9.11 -4.99
N LEU A 289 14.22 9.37 -5.31
CA LEU A 289 13.61 10.69 -5.21
C LEU A 289 13.68 11.20 -3.77
N LEU A 290 13.30 10.38 -2.80
CA LEU A 290 13.33 10.72 -1.39
C LEU A 290 14.77 10.90 -0.87
N GLU A 291 15.73 10.08 -1.32
CA GLU A 291 17.16 10.24 -1.02
C GLU A 291 17.69 11.59 -1.54
N THR A 292 17.35 11.93 -2.79
CA THR A 292 17.73 13.21 -3.41
C THR A 292 17.13 14.41 -2.67
N CYS A 293 15.92 14.26 -2.10
CA CYS A 293 15.26 15.24 -1.25
C CYS A 293 15.74 15.21 0.22
N GLY A 294 16.78 14.44 0.54
CA GLY A 294 17.47 14.49 1.83
C GLY A 294 16.96 13.52 2.90
N ILE A 295 16.26 12.46 2.53
CA ILE A 295 15.98 11.34 3.43
C ILE A 295 17.23 10.44 3.48
N GLN A 296 17.71 10.14 4.67
CA GLN A 296 18.92 9.32 4.85
C GLN A 296 18.64 7.85 4.47
N ARG A 297 19.61 7.19 3.84
CA ARG A 297 19.49 5.79 3.39
C ARG A 297 19.08 4.82 4.51
N ALA A 298 19.60 5.01 5.72
CA ALA A 298 19.20 4.19 6.87
C ALA A 298 17.72 4.33 7.21
N ALA A 299 17.16 5.55 7.11
CA ALA A 299 15.73 5.78 7.30
C ALA A 299 14.91 5.16 6.13
N LEU A 300 15.36 5.30 4.87
CA LEU A 300 14.73 4.65 3.73
C LEU A 300 14.66 3.13 3.91
N ARG A 301 15.78 2.50 4.32
CA ARG A 301 15.83 1.07 4.60
C ARG A 301 14.80 0.65 5.65
N ARG A 302 14.70 1.38 6.74
CA ARG A 302 13.73 1.12 7.79
C ARG A 302 12.30 1.21 7.26
N MET A 303 11.99 2.28 6.54
CA MET A 303 10.63 2.54 6.02
C MET A 303 10.21 1.60 4.89
N VAL A 304 11.15 1.04 4.13
CA VAL A 304 10.83 0.15 3.01
C VAL A 304 11.03 -1.34 3.34
N ALA A 305 11.73 -1.67 4.44
CA ALA A 305 12.00 -3.06 4.80
C ALA A 305 11.49 -3.41 6.21
N ASP A 306 11.98 -2.73 7.25
CA ASP A 306 11.73 -3.15 8.63
C ASP A 306 10.29 -2.88 9.05
N ASN A 307 9.80 -1.67 8.79
CA ASN A 307 8.45 -1.26 9.16
C ASN A 307 7.35 -2.07 8.45
N PRO A 308 7.34 -2.21 7.11
CA PRO A 308 6.32 -3.00 6.45
C PRO A 308 6.47 -4.50 6.78
N ARG A 309 7.68 -5.00 7.04
CA ARG A 309 7.88 -6.37 7.53
C ARG A 309 7.19 -6.61 8.87
N ALA A 310 7.35 -5.68 9.81
CA ALA A 310 6.69 -5.74 11.11
C ALA A 310 5.16 -5.60 10.98
N LEU A 311 4.71 -4.63 10.18
CA LEU A 311 3.29 -4.35 9.98
C LEU A 311 2.57 -5.54 9.35
N PHE A 312 3.05 -6.07 8.23
CA PHE A 312 2.41 -7.15 7.46
C PHE A 312 2.85 -8.56 7.89
N ARG A 313 3.74 -8.69 8.90
CA ARG A 313 4.30 -9.98 9.34
C ARG A 313 4.90 -10.76 8.17
N VAL A 314 5.74 -10.10 7.39
CA VAL A 314 6.41 -10.73 6.25
C VAL A 314 7.23 -11.91 6.73
N ARG A 315 6.98 -13.08 6.16
CA ARG A 315 7.67 -14.32 6.50
C ARG A 315 9.09 -14.26 5.98
N THR A 316 10.05 -14.57 6.82
CA THR A 316 11.42 -14.86 6.39
C THR A 316 11.47 -16.30 5.90
N THR A 317 11.76 -16.48 4.61
CA THR A 317 12.04 -17.81 4.01
C THR A 317 13.45 -18.26 4.34
#